data_f3fa704ced40c4fbd0f3a8374dc142bd
#
_entry.id   f3fa704ced40c4fbd0f3a8374dc142bd
#
_cell.length_a   1.000
_cell.length_b   1.000
_cell.length_c   1.000
_cell.angle_alpha   90.00
_cell.angle_beta   90.00
_cell.angle_gamma   90.00
#
_symmetry.space_group_name_H-M   'P 1'
#
loop_
_entity.id
_entity.type
_entity.pdbx_description
1 polymer ?
#
loop_
_entity_poly.entity_id
_entity_poly.type
_entity_poly.pdbx_seq_one_letter_code
_entity_poly.pdbx_strand_id
1 'polypeptide(L)'
;VYQWQKSTDTLSWTNVVDDTVYIERDEDVFDTLIFSGATSDTLFILGADTLIDSTYYRVVVSIPSQPCADETTSNAALYMVVTDIDLDNDGIPNSEEGYGDLDGDGIPNYLDLDSDNDGIPDVVEGGDGALDTNGDGMIDENDEGFSDDDEDGMADASEDTPAPDTDGDGTPDYLDIDSDNDGIFDVVEGGDGDLDTNGDGMIDEDDEGFADEDNDGMADASEDTDQPDYDGDGRPDYLDIDSDNDGIFDVEEGGSGHLDTNNDGVIDENDEGYSDEDNDGMDDDSETTPVPDTDGDNLPDYLDLDSDNDGIHDVIEGGDGDLDTNNDGVIDDKDDGYSDEDGDGMDDSAEETPATDTDNDGRPDFQDIDSDNDGIFDVVEGGDGDLDTNGDGVIDENDTGFTDVDGDGMDDDSETTPVTDSDEDGTPDYQDIDSDNDGIFDVEEGGDGDLDTNGDGVIDENDEGYTDEDNDGMDDDAEPTDVKDYDGDQIPDYLDIDSDNDGIFDVEEGGDGDSDTNGDGRVDSSDEGYTDLDSDGMDDDTEATEAPDTDNDGNPNYNDIDSDNDGIHDVEEGGDGDLDTNGDGVIDTSDDGFSDTDGDGMDDDSESTPVTET
;
A
#
# COMPACT_ATOMS: atom_id res chain seq x y z
N VAL A 1 27.28 -57.08 -3.32
CA VAL A 1 25.86 -57.02 -2.90
C VAL A 1 25.84 -56.52 -1.48
N TYR A 2 25.00 -55.59 -1.20
CA TYR A 2 24.74 -55.05 0.13
C TYR A 2 23.53 -55.76 0.71
N GLN A 3 23.52 -55.98 2.02
CA GLN A 3 22.37 -56.44 2.77
C GLN A 3 22.40 -55.83 4.17
N TRP A 4 21.46 -54.98 4.44
CA TRP A 4 21.27 -54.39 5.77
C TRP A 4 20.67 -55.44 6.73
N GLN A 5 21.11 -55.39 7.97
CA GLN A 5 20.63 -56.24 9.05
C GLN A 5 20.35 -55.41 10.29
N LYS A 6 19.31 -55.76 11.04
CA LYS A 6 18.94 -55.14 12.29
C LYS A 6 19.00 -56.09 13.48
N SER A 7 19.23 -55.56 14.67
CA SER A 7 19.33 -56.29 15.94
C SER A 7 18.98 -55.37 17.12
N THR A 8 18.35 -55.92 18.14
CA THR A 8 18.10 -55.22 19.42
C THR A 8 19.12 -55.59 20.50
N ASP A 9 20.05 -56.51 20.25
CA ASP A 9 20.97 -57.01 21.26
C ASP A 9 22.43 -57.17 20.77
N THR A 10 22.72 -56.77 19.53
CA THR A 10 24.00 -56.95 18.80
C THR A 10 24.49 -58.40 18.65
N LEU A 11 23.72 -59.34 19.12
CA LEU A 11 24.06 -60.78 19.10
C LEU A 11 23.27 -61.55 18.04
N SER A 12 22.02 -61.14 17.84
CA SER A 12 21.10 -61.81 16.91
C SER A 12 20.68 -60.83 15.81
N TRP A 13 21.07 -61.11 14.56
CA TRP A 13 20.85 -60.20 13.42
C TRP A 13 19.81 -60.78 12.46
N THR A 14 18.87 -59.91 12.02
CA THR A 14 17.88 -60.24 11.00
C THR A 14 18.08 -59.34 9.80
N ASN A 15 17.88 -59.88 8.58
CA ASN A 15 17.96 -59.06 7.37
C ASN A 15 16.79 -58.06 7.34
N VAL A 16 17.11 -56.80 7.03
CA VAL A 16 16.11 -55.80 6.65
C VAL A 16 15.63 -56.11 5.24
N VAL A 17 14.38 -55.92 4.96
CA VAL A 17 13.77 -56.01 3.63
C VAL A 17 13.03 -54.72 3.35
N ASP A 18 13.00 -54.32 2.10
CA ASP A 18 12.19 -53.19 1.68
C ASP A 18 10.72 -53.51 1.90
N ASP A 19 10.09 -52.93 2.86
CA ASP A 19 8.71 -53.23 3.28
C ASP A 19 8.11 -52.06 4.06
N THR A 20 6.83 -52.01 4.09
CA THR A 20 6.06 -51.09 4.93
C THR A 20 5.50 -51.85 6.11
N VAL A 21 5.83 -51.47 7.30
CA VAL A 21 5.38 -52.11 8.55
C VAL A 21 4.37 -51.18 9.20
N TYR A 22 3.18 -51.68 9.48
CA TYR A 22 2.16 -50.96 10.23
C TYR A 22 2.29 -51.30 11.71
N ILE A 23 2.39 -50.28 12.53
CA ILE A 23 2.53 -50.39 13.98
C ILE A 23 1.25 -49.85 14.63
N GLU A 24 0.57 -50.70 15.40
CA GLU A 24 -0.66 -50.32 16.10
C GLU A 24 -0.31 -49.65 17.44
N ARG A 25 -0.68 -48.38 17.58
CA ARG A 25 -0.48 -47.59 18.82
C ARG A 25 -1.62 -47.75 19.80
N ASP A 26 -2.85 -47.57 19.32
CA ASP A 26 -4.09 -47.70 20.08
C ASP A 26 -5.23 -48.23 19.19
N GLU A 27 -6.40 -48.52 19.76
CA GLU A 27 -7.52 -49.09 18.98
C GLU A 27 -7.82 -48.25 17.73
N ASP A 28 -7.45 -48.83 16.54
CA ASP A 28 -7.66 -48.25 15.21
C ASP A 28 -6.65 -47.13 14.75
N VAL A 29 -5.58 -46.84 15.48
CA VAL A 29 -4.50 -45.94 15.05
C VAL A 29 -3.26 -46.73 14.66
N PHE A 30 -2.77 -46.56 13.43
CA PHE A 30 -1.60 -47.27 12.88
C PHE A 30 -0.56 -46.27 12.39
N ASP A 31 0.66 -46.40 12.89
CA ASP A 31 1.81 -45.73 12.31
C ASP A 31 2.43 -46.56 11.22
N THR A 32 3.07 -45.92 10.26
CA THR A 32 3.66 -46.57 9.11
C THR A 32 5.18 -46.43 9.15
N LEU A 33 5.88 -47.52 9.26
CA LEU A 33 7.33 -47.58 9.19
C LEU A 33 7.74 -48.17 7.84
N ILE A 34 8.50 -47.47 7.05
CA ILE A 34 8.95 -47.86 5.71
C ILE A 34 10.45 -48.11 5.72
N PHE A 35 10.87 -49.26 5.27
CA PHE A 35 12.26 -49.56 5.00
C PHE A 35 12.48 -49.62 3.49
N SER A 36 13.47 -48.85 3.00
CA SER A 36 13.88 -48.80 1.61
C SER A 36 15.40 -48.91 1.49
N GLY A 37 15.91 -49.45 0.39
CA GLY A 37 17.34 -49.59 0.19
C GLY A 37 17.98 -50.77 0.92
N ALA A 38 17.21 -51.73 1.42
CA ALA A 38 17.74 -52.90 2.18
C ALA A 38 18.87 -53.68 1.51
N THR A 39 19.04 -53.57 0.20
CA THR A 39 20.11 -54.18 -0.60
C THR A 39 21.00 -53.15 -1.32
N SER A 40 20.91 -51.89 -0.99
CA SER A 40 21.78 -50.81 -1.49
C SER A 40 22.87 -50.45 -0.48
N ASP A 41 23.71 -49.49 -0.79
CA ASP A 41 24.75 -48.97 0.10
C ASP A 41 24.14 -48.10 1.22
N THR A 42 22.96 -47.58 1.00
CA THR A 42 22.21 -46.79 1.92
C THR A 42 20.91 -47.49 2.31
N LEU A 43 20.49 -47.37 3.54
CA LEU A 43 19.20 -47.83 4.08
C LEU A 43 18.40 -46.63 4.55
N PHE A 44 17.27 -46.42 3.94
CA PHE A 44 16.30 -45.39 4.38
C PHE A 44 15.28 -46.04 5.33
N ILE A 45 14.96 -45.33 6.40
CA ILE A 45 13.96 -45.73 7.39
C ILE A 45 13.04 -44.52 7.59
N LEU A 46 11.85 -44.55 7.04
CA LEU A 46 10.87 -43.49 7.08
C LEU A 46 9.76 -43.81 8.09
N GLY A 47 9.21 -42.85 8.74
CA GLY A 47 8.19 -42.99 9.78
C GLY A 47 8.76 -43.68 11.03
N ALA A 48 10.01 -43.37 11.35
CA ALA A 48 10.66 -43.92 12.54
C ALA A 48 9.96 -43.36 13.80
N ASP A 49 9.84 -44.24 14.81
CA ASP A 49 9.17 -43.95 16.07
C ASP A 49 9.95 -44.57 17.22
N THR A 50 9.71 -44.09 18.41
CA THR A 50 10.27 -44.62 19.66
C THR A 50 10.14 -46.15 19.80
N LEU A 51 9.25 -46.79 19.04
CA LEU A 51 9.12 -48.26 18.99
C LEU A 51 10.29 -49.00 18.32
N ILE A 52 11.11 -48.32 17.53
CA ILE A 52 12.34 -48.86 16.95
C ILE A 52 13.60 -48.26 17.57
N ASP A 53 13.45 -47.41 18.54
CA ASP A 53 14.53 -46.84 19.32
C ASP A 53 15.42 -47.94 19.91
N SER A 54 16.70 -47.66 20.07
CA SER A 54 17.71 -48.62 20.53
C SER A 54 17.87 -49.86 19.60
N THR A 55 17.57 -49.72 18.32
CA THR A 55 17.80 -50.75 17.33
C THR A 55 19.16 -50.56 16.66
N TYR A 56 19.98 -51.61 16.63
CA TYR A 56 21.28 -51.57 15.98
C TYR A 56 21.15 -52.03 14.52
N TYR A 57 21.82 -51.32 13.61
CA TYR A 57 21.88 -51.63 12.19
C TYR A 57 23.33 -51.88 11.75
N ARG A 58 23.51 -52.73 10.76
CA ARG A 58 24.79 -52.96 10.08
C ARG A 58 24.56 -53.39 8.64
N VAL A 59 25.54 -53.13 7.78
CA VAL A 59 25.53 -53.63 6.41
C VAL A 59 26.48 -54.81 6.24
N VAL A 60 26.05 -55.84 5.51
CA VAL A 60 26.86 -56.98 5.08
C VAL A 60 27.16 -56.79 3.60
N VAL A 61 28.45 -56.71 3.24
CA VAL A 61 28.89 -56.57 1.86
C VAL A 61 29.45 -57.90 1.39
N SER A 62 28.91 -58.45 0.33
CA SER A 62 29.40 -59.68 -0.29
C SER A 62 29.68 -59.51 -1.79
N ILE A 63 30.70 -60.19 -2.29
CA ILE A 63 31.09 -60.17 -3.71
C ILE A 63 30.74 -61.52 -4.34
N PRO A 64 29.62 -61.66 -5.06
CA PRO A 64 29.11 -62.94 -5.57
C PRO A 64 30.02 -63.65 -6.56
N SER A 65 30.97 -62.94 -7.16
CA SER A 65 31.89 -63.47 -8.17
C SER A 65 33.16 -64.12 -7.61
N GLN A 66 33.33 -64.06 -6.28
CA GLN A 66 34.48 -64.68 -5.60
C GLN A 66 34.00 -65.63 -4.46
N PRO A 67 33.77 -66.90 -4.73
CA PRO A 67 33.19 -67.78 -3.75
C PRO A 67 34.10 -68.15 -2.55
N CYS A 68 35.26 -67.53 -2.42
CA CYS A 68 36.19 -67.69 -1.30
C CYS A 68 36.48 -66.32 -0.61
N ALA A 69 35.74 -65.24 -0.92
CA ALA A 69 35.84 -64.03 -0.19
C ALA A 69 34.91 -64.08 1.01
N ASP A 70 35.44 -63.85 2.20
CA ASP A 70 34.63 -63.71 3.40
C ASP A 70 33.69 -62.49 3.26
N GLU A 71 32.47 -62.65 3.70
CA GLU A 71 31.56 -61.56 3.83
C GLU A 71 32.15 -60.52 4.81
N THR A 72 32.10 -59.24 4.46
CA THR A 72 32.54 -58.15 5.34
C THR A 72 31.32 -57.47 5.90
N THR A 73 31.26 -57.32 7.21
CA THR A 73 30.22 -56.56 7.91
C THR A 73 30.78 -55.24 8.40
N SER A 74 29.99 -54.23 8.34
CA SER A 74 30.30 -52.98 9.02
C SER A 74 30.28 -53.15 10.55
N ASN A 75 30.80 -52.16 11.29
CA ASN A 75 30.45 -52.05 12.70
C ASN A 75 28.94 -51.85 12.83
N ALA A 76 28.39 -52.27 13.97
CA ALA A 76 27.01 -51.91 14.28
C ALA A 76 26.94 -50.43 14.65
N ALA A 77 25.97 -49.74 14.13
CA ALA A 77 25.58 -48.42 14.58
C ALA A 77 24.26 -48.56 15.36
N LEU A 78 24.16 -47.86 16.47
CA LEU A 78 22.93 -47.73 17.23
C LEU A 78 22.06 -46.70 16.48
N TYR A 79 20.83 -47.04 16.25
CA TYR A 79 19.82 -46.11 15.83
C TYR A 79 19.06 -45.66 17.07
N MET A 80 19.09 -44.38 17.31
CA MET A 80 18.28 -43.71 18.32
C MET A 80 17.27 -42.86 17.59
N VAL A 81 16.04 -42.87 18.03
CA VAL A 81 15.08 -41.84 17.62
C VAL A 81 15.31 -40.68 18.56
N VAL A 82 15.81 -39.65 18.04
CA VAL A 82 15.81 -38.34 18.68
C VAL A 82 14.56 -37.65 18.12
N THR A 83 13.72 -37.17 18.98
CA THR A 83 12.61 -36.31 18.59
C THR A 83 13.20 -34.91 18.41
N ASP A 84 12.72 -34.23 17.42
CA ASP A 84 13.06 -32.83 17.18
C ASP A 84 14.56 -32.58 16.84
N ILE A 85 15.11 -33.36 15.88
CA ILE A 85 16.42 -33.09 15.27
C ILE A 85 16.29 -31.91 14.36
N ASP A 86 17.20 -30.98 14.52
CA ASP A 86 17.45 -29.84 13.68
C ASP A 86 18.87 -30.00 13.10
N LEU A 87 19.06 -29.99 11.78
CA LEU A 87 20.31 -30.36 11.12
C LEU A 87 21.10 -29.17 10.56
N ASP A 88 20.44 -28.11 10.24
CA ASP A 88 20.98 -26.84 9.81
C ASP A 88 21.10 -25.85 10.96
N ASN A 89 20.36 -26.08 12.04
CA ASN A 89 20.30 -25.31 13.26
C ASN A 89 19.59 -23.96 13.10
N ASP A 90 18.59 -23.92 12.27
CA ASP A 90 17.76 -22.72 12.07
C ASP A 90 16.69 -22.52 13.16
N GLY A 91 16.51 -23.54 14.02
CA GLY A 91 15.51 -23.50 15.10
C GLY A 91 14.21 -24.19 14.75
N ILE A 92 14.04 -24.65 13.53
CA ILE A 92 12.88 -25.41 13.05
C ILE A 92 13.23 -26.90 13.05
N PRO A 93 12.39 -27.80 13.59
CA PRO A 93 12.73 -29.22 13.57
C PRO A 93 12.55 -29.83 12.18
N ASN A 94 13.52 -30.64 11.71
CA ASN A 94 13.45 -31.37 10.44
C ASN A 94 12.12 -32.10 10.16
N SER A 95 11.32 -32.35 11.18
CA SER A 95 10.03 -33.02 11.04
C SER A 95 8.91 -32.07 10.62
N GLU A 96 9.10 -30.81 10.85
CA GLU A 96 8.20 -29.73 10.44
C GLU A 96 8.55 -29.25 9.05
N GLU A 97 9.81 -28.95 8.75
CA GLU A 97 10.30 -28.56 7.43
C GLU A 97 10.05 -29.60 6.32
N GLY A 98 10.10 -30.86 6.69
CA GLY A 98 9.86 -31.98 5.75
C GLY A 98 11.10 -32.39 4.97
N TYR A 99 10.92 -33.03 3.84
CA TYR A 99 11.99 -33.50 2.96
C TYR A 99 11.78 -33.00 1.54
N GLY A 100 11.13 -31.86 1.45
CA GLY A 100 10.92 -31.08 0.22
C GLY A 100 12.24 -30.45 -0.24
N ASP A 101 12.16 -29.69 -1.23
CA ASP A 101 13.14 -28.86 -1.89
C ASP A 101 12.20 -27.86 -2.60
N LEU A 102 11.75 -26.81 -1.88
CA LEU A 102 10.64 -25.98 -2.31
C LEU A 102 11.09 -25.09 -3.46
N ASP A 103 12.18 -24.40 -3.29
CA ASP A 103 12.80 -23.51 -4.25
C ASP A 103 13.48 -24.26 -5.44
N GLY A 104 13.79 -25.56 -5.27
CA GLY A 104 14.36 -26.40 -6.31
C GLY A 104 15.85 -26.23 -6.57
N ASP A 105 16.60 -25.62 -5.67
CA ASP A 105 18.04 -25.37 -5.77
C ASP A 105 18.87 -26.66 -5.63
N GLY A 106 18.31 -27.70 -4.97
CA GLY A 106 18.89 -29.02 -4.75
C GLY A 106 19.36 -29.26 -3.33
N ILE A 107 19.16 -28.32 -2.42
CA ILE A 107 19.25 -28.44 -0.96
C ILE A 107 17.81 -28.73 -0.49
N PRO A 108 17.55 -29.72 0.33
CA PRO A 108 16.19 -29.92 0.83
C PRO A 108 15.95 -29.05 2.05
N ASN A 109 14.72 -28.54 2.25
CA ASN A 109 14.32 -27.61 3.29
C ASN A 109 14.98 -27.85 4.67
N TYR A 110 15.10 -29.06 5.14
CA TYR A 110 15.71 -29.44 6.44
C TYR A 110 17.25 -29.30 6.50
N LEU A 111 17.88 -28.75 5.48
CA LEU A 111 19.32 -28.46 5.36
C LEU A 111 19.56 -27.10 4.73
N ASP A 112 18.53 -26.35 4.56
CA ASP A 112 18.46 -25.10 3.86
C ASP A 112 18.24 -23.99 4.90
N LEU A 113 18.89 -22.90 4.80
CA LEU A 113 18.73 -21.76 5.73
C LEU A 113 17.76 -20.71 5.19
N ASP A 114 17.25 -20.90 3.98
CA ASP A 114 16.33 -20.02 3.27
C ASP A 114 15.52 -20.89 2.30
N SER A 115 14.50 -21.57 2.83
CA SER A 115 13.82 -22.69 2.17
C SER A 115 12.97 -22.34 0.95
N ASP A 116 12.52 -21.11 0.84
CA ASP A 116 11.78 -20.56 -0.30
C ASP A 116 12.63 -19.59 -1.14
N ASN A 117 13.83 -19.24 -0.65
CA ASN A 117 14.80 -18.39 -1.36
C ASN A 117 14.33 -16.94 -1.54
N ASP A 118 13.56 -16.42 -0.64
CA ASP A 118 13.11 -15.03 -0.67
C ASP A 118 14.14 -14.04 -0.09
N GLY A 119 15.22 -14.57 0.51
CA GLY A 119 16.30 -13.78 1.08
C GLY A 119 16.15 -13.50 2.58
N ILE A 120 15.08 -13.99 3.21
CA ILE A 120 14.89 -13.95 4.66
C ILE A 120 15.26 -15.33 5.22
N PRO A 121 16.15 -15.43 6.24
CA PRO A 121 16.52 -16.75 6.76
C PRO A 121 15.39 -17.45 7.51
N ASP A 122 15.23 -18.75 7.33
CA ASP A 122 14.25 -19.60 8.03
C ASP A 122 14.23 -19.38 9.56
N VAL A 123 15.38 -19.11 10.18
CA VAL A 123 15.48 -18.81 11.62
C VAL A 123 14.70 -17.55 12.02
N VAL A 124 14.59 -16.56 11.12
CA VAL A 124 13.86 -15.32 11.34
C VAL A 124 12.36 -15.57 11.21
N GLU A 125 11.96 -16.17 10.11
CA GLU A 125 10.58 -16.51 9.82
C GLU A 125 10.02 -17.61 10.75
N GLY A 126 10.88 -18.52 11.15
CA GLY A 126 10.57 -19.51 12.21
C GLY A 126 10.30 -18.88 13.58
N GLY A 127 10.50 -17.57 13.73
CA GLY A 127 10.23 -16.79 14.94
C GLY A 127 11.36 -16.80 15.98
N ASP A 128 12.50 -17.38 15.65
CA ASP A 128 13.64 -17.52 16.55
C ASP A 128 14.85 -16.62 16.18
N GLY A 129 14.70 -15.71 15.22
CA GLY A 129 15.76 -14.80 14.76
C GLY A 129 16.47 -13.99 15.86
N ALA A 130 15.78 -13.74 17.00
CA ALA A 130 16.41 -13.11 18.16
C ALA A 130 17.45 -14.00 18.89
N LEU A 131 17.47 -15.29 18.61
CA LEU A 131 18.42 -16.27 19.18
C LEU A 131 19.68 -16.36 18.32
N ASP A 132 19.58 -16.15 17.04
CA ASP A 132 20.72 -15.96 16.14
C ASP A 132 21.32 -14.56 16.38
N THR A 133 22.32 -14.49 17.23
CA THR A 133 22.94 -13.21 17.65
C THR A 133 24.10 -12.78 16.79
N ASN A 134 24.50 -13.63 15.89
CA ASN A 134 25.63 -13.39 14.99
C ASN A 134 25.19 -13.16 13.54
N GLY A 135 23.93 -13.48 13.21
CA GLY A 135 23.31 -13.27 11.92
C GLY A 135 23.88 -14.19 10.84
N ASP A 136 24.04 -15.49 11.14
CA ASP A 136 24.51 -16.46 10.14
C ASP A 136 23.42 -17.49 9.76
N GLY A 137 22.16 -17.18 10.10
CA GLY A 137 21.00 -18.03 9.80
C GLY A 137 20.86 -19.24 10.72
N MET A 138 21.78 -19.42 11.68
CA MET A 138 21.82 -20.59 12.56
C MET A 138 21.79 -20.22 14.03
N ILE A 139 21.25 -21.10 14.87
CA ILE A 139 21.31 -20.98 16.34
C ILE A 139 22.31 -22.00 16.86
N ASP A 140 23.58 -21.61 17.08
CA ASP A 140 24.64 -22.53 17.46
C ASP A 140 25.55 -22.05 18.62
N GLU A 141 26.67 -22.73 18.86
CA GLU A 141 27.63 -22.40 19.92
C GLU A 141 28.30 -21.01 19.79
N ASN A 142 28.11 -20.33 18.66
CA ASN A 142 28.63 -19.00 18.43
C ASN A 142 27.67 -17.92 18.96
N ASP A 143 26.42 -18.28 19.20
CA ASP A 143 25.39 -17.35 19.68
C ASP A 143 25.41 -17.08 21.18
N GLU A 144 25.04 -15.85 21.55
CA GLU A 144 25.03 -15.46 22.95
C GLU A 144 23.81 -16.03 23.70
N GLY A 145 24.00 -17.14 24.38
CA GLY A 145 22.96 -17.76 25.20
C GLY A 145 22.57 -19.15 24.76
N PHE A 146 23.16 -19.60 23.66
CA PHE A 146 22.94 -20.96 23.17
C PHE A 146 23.07 -22.03 24.24
N SER A 147 22.13 -22.94 24.30
CA SER A 147 22.19 -24.19 25.07
C SER A 147 21.35 -25.27 24.41
N ASP A 148 21.92 -26.47 24.35
CA ASP A 148 21.30 -27.72 23.93
C ASP A 148 21.63 -28.74 25.00
N ASP A 149 20.76 -28.87 26.03
CA ASP A 149 21.01 -29.68 27.22
C ASP A 149 20.73 -31.18 27.00
N ASP A 150 19.92 -31.54 26.00
CA ASP A 150 19.57 -32.93 25.66
C ASP A 150 20.30 -33.49 24.42
N GLU A 151 21.07 -32.63 23.75
CA GLU A 151 21.97 -32.99 22.64
C GLU A 151 21.19 -33.52 21.41
N ASP A 152 20.03 -32.94 21.08
CA ASP A 152 19.23 -33.29 19.91
C ASP A 152 19.55 -32.47 18.65
N GLY A 153 20.27 -31.37 18.79
CA GLY A 153 20.72 -30.51 17.72
C GLY A 153 19.98 -29.16 17.69
N MET A 154 18.85 -29.06 18.34
CA MET A 154 18.07 -27.85 18.45
C MET A 154 18.45 -27.06 19.72
N ALA A 155 18.34 -25.75 19.70
CA ALA A 155 18.56 -24.95 20.90
C ALA A 155 17.40 -25.12 21.90
N ASP A 156 17.70 -25.32 23.22
CA ASP A 156 16.66 -25.46 24.26
C ASP A 156 15.64 -24.29 24.26
N ALA A 157 15.98 -23.16 23.67
CA ALA A 157 15.14 -21.98 23.65
C ALA A 157 14.17 -21.95 22.45
N SER A 158 14.52 -22.61 21.36
CA SER A 158 13.69 -22.72 20.16
C SER A 158 12.72 -23.91 20.21
N GLU A 159 12.99 -24.97 21.01
CA GLU A 159 12.20 -26.21 21.07
C GLU A 159 10.67 -26.06 21.25
N ASP A 160 10.21 -25.00 21.87
CA ASP A 160 8.79 -24.73 22.15
C ASP A 160 8.21 -23.61 21.25
N THR A 161 8.99 -23.04 20.30
CA THR A 161 8.54 -22.02 19.37
C THR A 161 7.86 -22.71 18.18
N PRO A 162 6.57 -22.49 17.93
CA PRO A 162 5.95 -22.95 16.70
C PRO A 162 6.35 -22.02 15.57
N ALA A 163 6.65 -22.56 14.39
CA ALA A 163 6.82 -21.74 13.21
C ALA A 163 5.54 -20.91 12.96
N PRO A 164 5.66 -19.62 12.69
CA PRO A 164 4.54 -18.77 12.34
C PRO A 164 3.85 -19.21 11.03
N ASP A 165 2.67 -18.73 10.81
CA ASP A 165 1.78 -18.91 9.65
C ASP A 165 0.92 -17.65 9.74
N THR A 166 1.48 -16.53 9.23
CA THR A 166 1.01 -15.17 9.54
C THR A 166 -0.36 -14.90 8.95
N ASP A 167 -0.58 -15.25 7.70
CA ASP A 167 -1.87 -15.13 7.02
C ASP A 167 -2.86 -16.25 7.38
N GLY A 168 -2.37 -17.39 7.90
CA GLY A 168 -3.19 -18.52 8.36
C GLY A 168 -3.71 -19.43 7.24
N ASP A 169 -3.11 -19.43 6.06
CA ASP A 169 -3.47 -20.25 4.91
C ASP A 169 -3.05 -21.71 5.10
N GLY A 170 -2.03 -21.98 5.91
CA GLY A 170 -1.50 -23.27 6.28
C GLY A 170 -0.12 -23.56 5.69
N THR A 171 0.49 -22.60 5.00
CA THR A 171 1.91 -22.53 4.64
C THR A 171 2.59 -21.76 5.78
N PRO A 172 3.66 -22.24 6.39
CA PRO A 172 4.41 -21.44 7.37
C PRO A 172 5.26 -20.40 6.66
N ASP A 173 5.52 -19.27 7.30
CA ASP A 173 6.23 -18.12 6.73
C ASP A 173 7.54 -18.53 6.03
N TYR A 174 8.37 -19.41 6.60
CA TYR A 174 9.63 -19.88 6.00
C TYR A 174 9.48 -20.75 4.73
N LEU A 175 8.28 -20.96 4.25
CA LEU A 175 7.95 -21.68 3.01
C LEU A 175 6.97 -20.88 2.14
N ASP A 176 6.84 -19.60 2.40
CA ASP A 176 5.83 -18.72 1.85
C ASP A 176 6.52 -17.48 1.30
N ILE A 177 6.36 -17.19 0.04
CA ILE A 177 7.00 -16.04 -0.60
C ILE A 177 6.19 -14.73 -0.47
N ASP A 178 5.06 -14.78 0.25
CA ASP A 178 4.14 -13.67 0.52
C ASP A 178 3.46 -13.97 1.88
N SER A 179 4.22 -13.82 2.97
CA SER A 179 3.88 -14.34 4.31
C SER A 179 2.62 -13.73 4.94
N ASP A 180 2.24 -12.52 4.57
CA ASP A 180 1.02 -11.87 5.04
C ASP A 180 -0.09 -11.82 3.98
N ASN A 181 0.23 -12.28 2.75
CA ASN A 181 -0.71 -12.40 1.63
C ASN A 181 -1.29 -11.06 1.15
N ASP A 182 -0.50 -10.01 1.22
CA ASP A 182 -0.89 -8.70 0.71
C ASP A 182 -0.64 -8.52 -0.80
N GLY A 183 0.03 -9.50 -1.41
CA GLY A 183 0.31 -9.50 -2.85
C GLY A 183 1.61 -8.81 -3.24
N ILE A 184 2.47 -8.51 -2.27
CA ILE A 184 3.86 -8.08 -2.45
C ILE A 184 4.75 -9.26 -2.01
N PHE A 185 5.83 -9.52 -2.73
CA PHE A 185 6.75 -10.61 -2.37
C PHE A 185 7.60 -10.25 -1.14
N ASP A 186 7.79 -11.19 -0.21
CA ASP A 186 8.66 -11.04 0.96
C ASP A 186 10.08 -10.60 0.58
N VAL A 187 10.61 -11.04 -0.58
CA VAL A 187 11.92 -10.58 -1.08
C VAL A 187 11.98 -9.06 -1.30
N VAL A 188 10.86 -8.44 -1.66
CA VAL A 188 10.77 -6.99 -1.88
C VAL A 188 10.74 -6.28 -0.55
N GLU A 189 9.86 -6.68 0.34
CA GLU A 189 9.67 -6.13 1.67
C GLU A 189 10.83 -6.44 2.62
N GLY A 190 11.43 -7.62 2.48
CA GLY A 190 12.66 -8.02 3.15
C GLY A 190 13.90 -7.19 2.75
N GLY A 191 13.76 -6.34 1.72
CA GLY A 191 14.78 -5.39 1.30
C GLY A 191 15.76 -5.91 0.25
N ASP A 192 15.55 -7.10 -0.27
CA ASP A 192 16.42 -7.74 -1.27
C ASP A 192 15.81 -7.81 -2.68
N GLY A 193 14.70 -7.13 -2.94
CA GLY A 193 14.02 -7.10 -4.24
C GLY A 193 14.88 -6.73 -5.44
N ASP A 194 15.99 -5.99 -5.24
CA ASP A 194 17.00 -5.72 -6.30
C ASP A 194 17.78 -6.99 -6.73
N LEU A 195 17.77 -8.04 -5.92
CA LEU A 195 18.47 -9.31 -6.19
C LEU A 195 17.58 -10.25 -7.01
N ASP A 196 16.30 -10.25 -6.80
CA ASP A 196 15.32 -10.91 -7.67
C ASP A 196 15.17 -10.13 -8.98
N THR A 197 15.94 -10.49 -9.97
CA THR A 197 15.99 -9.77 -11.26
C THR A 197 14.99 -10.29 -12.28
N ASN A 198 14.37 -11.39 -11.98
CA ASN A 198 13.41 -12.02 -12.86
C ASN A 198 11.96 -11.78 -12.38
N GLY A 199 11.76 -11.38 -11.11
CA GLY A 199 10.48 -11.02 -10.51
C GLY A 199 9.59 -12.23 -10.27
N ASP A 200 10.15 -13.32 -9.69
CA ASP A 200 9.39 -14.51 -9.32
C ASP A 200 9.37 -14.76 -7.80
N GLY A 201 9.78 -13.76 -7.01
CA GLY A 201 9.76 -13.79 -5.56
C GLY A 201 10.93 -14.52 -4.92
N MET A 202 11.84 -15.08 -5.71
CA MET A 202 12.96 -15.88 -5.23
C MET A 202 14.30 -15.31 -5.69
N ILE A 203 15.37 -15.55 -4.93
CA ILE A 203 16.73 -15.19 -5.32
C ILE A 203 17.49 -16.48 -5.69
N ASP A 204 17.56 -16.83 -6.99
CA ASP A 204 18.09 -18.14 -7.42
C ASP A 204 19.06 -18.09 -8.63
N GLU A 205 19.40 -19.28 -9.23
CA GLU A 205 20.34 -19.37 -10.36
C GLU A 205 19.84 -18.72 -11.66
N ASP A 206 18.58 -18.35 -11.76
CA ASP A 206 17.98 -17.66 -12.89
C ASP A 206 18.15 -16.14 -12.77
N ASP A 207 18.59 -15.61 -11.62
CA ASP A 207 18.87 -14.20 -11.37
C ASP A 207 20.24 -13.72 -11.79
N GLU A 208 20.34 -12.45 -12.24
CA GLU A 208 21.61 -11.87 -12.69
C GLU A 208 22.52 -11.47 -11.51
N GLY A 209 23.35 -12.35 -11.07
CA GLY A 209 24.34 -12.06 -10.03
C GLY A 209 24.30 -13.02 -8.86
N PHE A 210 23.31 -13.89 -8.86
CA PHE A 210 23.19 -14.93 -7.84
C PHE A 210 24.51 -15.64 -7.53
N ALA A 211 24.79 -15.84 -6.28
CA ALA A 211 25.92 -16.61 -5.76
C ALA A 211 25.60 -17.14 -4.36
N ASP A 212 25.73 -18.40 -4.18
CA ASP A 212 25.83 -19.12 -2.92
C ASP A 212 27.17 -19.85 -2.91
N GLU A 213 28.22 -19.29 -2.25
CA GLU A 213 29.61 -19.85 -2.27
C GLU A 213 29.81 -20.95 -1.24
N ASP A 214 29.06 -21.00 -0.14
CA ASP A 214 29.18 -21.98 0.94
C ASP A 214 28.12 -23.10 0.87
N ASN A 215 27.11 -22.93 0.06
CA ASN A 215 26.04 -23.90 -0.22
C ASN A 215 25.21 -24.22 1.04
N ASP A 216 24.74 -23.19 1.67
CA ASP A 216 23.85 -23.26 2.82
C ASP A 216 22.37 -23.00 2.49
N GLY A 217 22.07 -22.63 1.23
CA GLY A 217 20.74 -22.39 0.71
C GLY A 217 20.49 -20.92 0.41
N MET A 218 21.04 -20.03 1.17
CA MET A 218 20.84 -18.59 1.06
C MET A 218 21.80 -17.93 0.06
N ALA A 219 21.39 -16.88 -0.61
CA ALA A 219 22.29 -16.10 -1.48
C ALA A 219 23.30 -15.29 -0.67
N ASP A 220 24.62 -15.38 -1.01
CA ASP A 220 25.72 -14.63 -0.35
C ASP A 220 25.40 -13.11 -0.19
N ALA A 221 24.51 -12.56 -0.98
CA ALA A 221 24.21 -11.13 -1.02
C ALA A 221 23.07 -10.73 -0.07
N SER A 222 22.17 -11.65 0.23
CA SER A 222 21.06 -11.45 1.18
C SER A 222 21.45 -11.73 2.64
N GLU A 223 22.47 -12.57 2.91
CA GLU A 223 22.91 -12.98 4.26
C GLU A 223 23.14 -11.85 5.29
N ASP A 224 23.47 -10.65 4.87
CA ASP A 224 23.76 -9.50 5.74
C ASP A 224 22.61 -8.46 5.72
N THR A 225 21.44 -8.76 5.11
CA THR A 225 20.30 -7.83 5.01
C THR A 225 19.47 -7.91 6.31
N ASP A 226 19.31 -6.78 6.99
CA ASP A 226 18.38 -6.68 8.11
C ASP A 226 16.97 -6.47 7.52
N GLN A 227 15.96 -7.19 7.99
CA GLN A 227 14.57 -7.00 7.54
C GLN A 227 14.10 -5.60 7.92
N PRO A 228 13.50 -4.85 6.98
CA PRO A 228 12.92 -3.55 7.25
C PRO A 228 11.77 -3.63 8.29
N ASP A 229 11.49 -2.50 8.90
CA ASP A 229 10.41 -2.23 9.85
C ASP A 229 10.25 -0.71 9.70
N TYR A 230 9.52 -0.31 8.65
CA TYR A 230 9.55 1.06 8.13
C TYR A 230 8.95 2.06 9.12
N ASP A 231 7.77 1.76 9.64
CA ASP A 231 7.09 2.58 10.65
C ASP A 231 7.72 2.48 12.06
N GLY A 232 8.49 1.40 12.32
CA GLY A 232 9.22 1.17 13.57
C GLY A 232 8.36 0.68 14.73
N ASP A 233 7.25 0.04 14.47
CA ASP A 233 6.33 -0.50 15.46
C ASP A 233 6.86 -1.81 16.08
N GLY A 234 7.73 -2.53 15.37
CA GLY A 234 8.41 -3.76 15.77
C GLY A 234 7.91 -5.00 15.03
N ARG A 235 7.11 -4.81 13.99
CA ARG A 235 6.72 -5.80 13.01
C ARG A 235 7.54 -5.52 11.74
N PRO A 236 8.19 -6.48 11.12
CA PRO A 236 8.86 -6.26 9.84
C PRO A 236 7.85 -6.12 8.71
N ASP A 237 8.18 -5.37 7.67
CA ASP A 237 7.29 -5.06 6.55
C ASP A 237 6.67 -6.32 5.92
N TYR A 238 7.43 -7.40 5.69
CA TYR A 238 6.93 -8.66 5.11
C TYR A 238 5.89 -9.43 5.96
N LEU A 239 5.53 -8.93 7.12
CA LEU A 239 4.51 -9.47 8.02
C LEU A 239 3.45 -8.44 8.37
N ASP A 240 3.47 -7.28 7.73
CA ASP A 240 2.69 -6.11 8.08
C ASP A 240 1.80 -5.72 6.90
N ILE A 241 0.52 -5.64 7.08
CA ILE A 241 -0.42 -5.31 6.01
C ILE A 241 -0.64 -3.81 5.80
N ASP A 242 0.13 -2.98 6.52
CA ASP A 242 0.12 -1.50 6.45
C ASP A 242 1.51 -1.02 6.90
N SER A 243 2.53 -1.24 6.04
CA SER A 243 3.96 -1.13 6.36
C SER A 243 4.42 0.26 6.78
N ASP A 244 3.76 1.31 6.34
CA ASP A 244 4.07 2.69 6.72
C ASP A 244 3.06 3.30 7.72
N ASN A 245 2.00 2.54 8.03
CA ASN A 245 0.96 2.92 9.01
C ASN A 245 0.15 4.17 8.61
N ASP A 246 -0.08 4.35 7.34
CA ASP A 246 -0.89 5.48 6.85
C ASP A 246 -2.40 5.18 6.85
N GLY A 247 -2.76 3.90 7.07
CA GLY A 247 -4.16 3.46 7.15
C GLY A 247 -4.72 2.96 5.82
N ILE A 248 -3.88 2.78 4.82
CA ILE A 248 -4.19 2.10 3.56
C ILE A 248 -3.50 0.73 3.60
N PHE A 249 -4.17 -0.30 3.11
CA PHE A 249 -3.55 -1.63 3.05
C PHE A 249 -2.47 -1.72 1.96
N ASP A 250 -1.35 -2.35 2.27
CA ASP A 250 -0.28 -2.62 1.30
C ASP A 250 -0.79 -3.33 0.03
N VAL A 251 -1.82 -4.17 0.15
CA VAL A 251 -2.47 -4.82 -1.01
C VAL A 251 -3.07 -3.81 -2.00
N GLU A 252 -3.59 -2.69 -1.53
CA GLU A 252 -4.12 -1.62 -2.39
C GLU A 252 -2.98 -0.86 -3.04
N GLU A 253 -2.00 -0.45 -2.27
CA GLU A 253 -0.82 0.30 -2.71
C GLU A 253 0.13 -0.55 -3.55
N GLY A 254 0.26 -1.83 -3.24
CA GLY A 254 0.97 -2.82 -4.04
C GLY A 254 0.32 -3.11 -5.39
N GLY A 255 -0.87 -2.53 -5.65
CA GLY A 255 -1.58 -2.62 -6.92
C GLY A 255 -2.42 -3.89 -7.10
N SER A 256 -2.51 -4.72 -6.07
CA SER A 256 -3.28 -5.97 -6.05
C SER A 256 -4.65 -5.86 -5.37
N GLY A 257 -5.04 -4.67 -4.89
CA GLY A 257 -6.28 -4.43 -4.16
C GLY A 257 -7.56 -4.92 -4.85
N HIS A 258 -7.56 -4.99 -6.18
CA HIS A 258 -8.70 -5.55 -6.93
C HIS A 258 -8.89 -7.06 -6.75
N LEU A 259 -7.92 -7.78 -6.18
CA LEU A 259 -7.97 -9.21 -5.85
C LEU A 259 -8.52 -9.42 -4.44
N ASP A 260 -8.24 -8.53 -3.51
CA ASP A 260 -8.89 -8.51 -2.20
C ASP A 260 -10.34 -8.05 -2.34
N THR A 261 -11.24 -9.00 -2.50
CA THR A 261 -12.68 -8.73 -2.75
C THR A 261 -13.50 -8.58 -1.48
N ASN A 262 -12.89 -8.85 -0.36
CA ASN A 262 -13.54 -8.77 0.94
C ASN A 262 -13.04 -7.58 1.78
N ASN A 263 -11.99 -6.91 1.31
CA ASN A 263 -11.33 -5.75 1.93
C ASN A 263 -10.88 -6.04 3.38
N ASP A 264 -10.06 -7.09 3.56
CA ASP A 264 -9.43 -7.39 4.85
C ASP A 264 -7.89 -7.31 4.79
N GLY A 265 -7.35 -6.73 3.71
CA GLY A 265 -5.93 -6.46 3.52
C GLY A 265 -5.14 -7.65 2.98
N VAL A 266 -5.75 -8.82 2.85
CA VAL A 266 -5.07 -10.04 2.40
C VAL A 266 -5.75 -10.69 1.20
N ILE A 267 -5.01 -11.40 0.38
CA ILE A 267 -5.55 -12.14 -0.78
C ILE A 267 -5.59 -13.63 -0.45
N ASP A 268 -6.76 -14.17 -0.03
CA ASP A 268 -6.87 -15.55 0.46
C ASP A 268 -8.05 -16.35 -0.14
N GLU A 269 -8.31 -17.56 0.37
CA GLU A 269 -9.41 -18.45 -0.08
C GLU A 269 -10.81 -17.84 0.12
N ASN A 270 -10.95 -16.73 0.82
CA ASN A 270 -12.22 -16.02 1.01
C ASN A 270 -12.52 -15.08 -0.15
N ASP A 271 -11.51 -14.76 -0.97
CA ASP A 271 -11.66 -13.86 -2.10
C ASP A 271 -12.21 -14.52 -3.37
N GLU A 272 -12.97 -13.76 -4.17
CA GLU A 272 -13.57 -14.30 -5.39
C GLU A 272 -12.56 -14.33 -6.54
N GLY A 273 -11.81 -15.38 -6.65
CA GLY A 273 -10.87 -15.55 -7.76
C GLY A 273 -9.56 -16.20 -7.32
N TYR A 274 -9.27 -16.13 -6.05
CA TYR A 274 -8.05 -16.68 -5.45
C TYR A 274 -7.61 -18.01 -6.05
N SER A 275 -6.37 -18.13 -6.40
CA SER A 275 -5.75 -19.30 -6.99
C SER A 275 -4.24 -19.33 -6.76
N ASP A 276 -3.77 -20.23 -5.97
CA ASP A 276 -2.38 -20.62 -5.84
C ASP A 276 -2.22 -22.02 -6.43
N GLU A 277 -1.70 -22.16 -7.68
CA GLU A 277 -1.59 -23.46 -8.39
C GLU A 277 -0.26 -24.19 -8.11
N ASP A 278 0.80 -23.50 -7.73
CA ASP A 278 2.14 -24.05 -7.45
C ASP A 278 2.40 -24.20 -5.95
N ASN A 279 1.64 -23.59 -5.11
CA ASN A 279 1.65 -23.66 -3.64
C ASN A 279 2.95 -23.06 -3.07
N ASP A 280 3.23 -21.86 -3.47
CA ASP A 280 4.34 -21.04 -2.97
C ASP A 280 3.90 -19.98 -1.94
N GLY A 281 2.60 -19.87 -1.69
CA GLY A 281 1.97 -18.99 -0.73
C GLY A 281 1.19 -17.86 -1.39
N MET A 282 1.67 -17.31 -2.48
CA MET A 282 1.08 -16.14 -3.16
C MET A 282 -0.03 -16.49 -4.17
N ASP A 283 -0.95 -15.58 -4.46
CA ASP A 283 -1.98 -15.76 -5.52
C ASP A 283 -1.39 -15.65 -6.93
N ASP A 284 -1.68 -16.60 -7.83
CA ASP A 284 -1.15 -16.67 -9.22
C ASP A 284 -1.35 -15.37 -10.03
N ASP A 285 -2.34 -14.54 -9.71
CA ASP A 285 -2.64 -13.30 -10.45
C ASP A 285 -1.87 -12.09 -9.83
N SER A 286 -1.58 -12.09 -8.53
CA SER A 286 -0.75 -11.06 -7.87
C SER A 286 0.73 -11.15 -8.22
N GLU A 287 1.31 -12.37 -8.38
CA GLU A 287 2.71 -12.60 -8.77
C GLU A 287 3.22 -11.77 -9.97
N THR A 288 2.34 -11.31 -10.81
CA THR A 288 2.73 -10.56 -12.02
C THR A 288 2.42 -9.07 -11.92
N THR A 289 1.93 -8.63 -10.79
CA THR A 289 1.63 -7.23 -10.53
C THR A 289 2.92 -6.52 -10.10
N PRO A 290 3.37 -5.50 -10.81
CA PRO A 290 4.52 -4.75 -10.35
C PRO A 290 4.10 -3.85 -9.20
N VAL A 291 4.87 -3.77 -8.15
CA VAL A 291 4.65 -2.81 -7.07
C VAL A 291 4.75 -1.39 -7.64
N PRO A 292 3.74 -0.52 -7.41
CA PRO A 292 3.76 0.85 -7.89
C PRO A 292 4.83 1.71 -7.21
N ASP A 293 5.19 2.79 -7.87
CA ASP A 293 6.06 3.90 -7.46
C ASP A 293 5.50 5.05 -8.28
N THR A 294 4.39 5.63 -7.80
CA THR A 294 3.48 6.49 -8.59
C THR A 294 4.16 7.78 -9.02
N ASP A 295 4.88 8.45 -8.14
CA ASP A 295 5.65 9.68 -8.45
C ASP A 295 7.02 9.41 -9.09
N GLY A 296 7.55 8.18 -8.96
CA GLY A 296 8.81 7.74 -9.57
C GLY A 296 10.08 8.17 -8.83
N ASP A 297 10.01 8.41 -7.55
CA ASP A 297 11.14 8.84 -6.71
C ASP A 297 12.02 7.67 -6.23
N ASN A 298 11.56 6.43 -6.33
CA ASN A 298 12.08 5.11 -5.95
C ASN A 298 11.72 4.68 -4.51
N LEU A 299 10.76 5.31 -3.89
CA LEU A 299 10.05 4.78 -2.74
C LEU A 299 8.76 4.14 -3.30
N PRO A 300 8.45 2.87 -3.05
CA PRO A 300 7.18 2.30 -3.50
C PRO A 300 6.01 2.87 -2.70
N ASP A 301 4.83 2.92 -3.29
CA ASP A 301 3.64 3.51 -2.67
C ASP A 301 3.36 2.95 -1.26
N TYR A 302 3.50 1.65 -1.02
CA TYR A 302 3.27 1.02 0.29
C TYR A 302 4.26 1.44 1.41
N LEU A 303 5.22 2.28 1.11
CA LEU A 303 6.20 2.86 2.04
C LEU A 303 6.25 4.39 1.94
N ASP A 304 5.34 5.00 1.19
CA ASP A 304 5.35 6.42 0.86
C ASP A 304 4.12 7.10 1.46
N LEU A 305 4.30 8.11 2.26
CA LEU A 305 3.21 8.83 2.93
C LEU A 305 2.53 9.90 2.05
N ASP A 306 2.98 10.04 0.80
CA ASP A 306 2.47 10.98 -0.21
C ASP A 306 2.78 10.39 -1.60
N SER A 307 2.10 9.27 -1.94
CA SER A 307 2.44 8.40 -3.08
C SER A 307 2.48 9.09 -4.44
N ASP A 308 1.71 10.13 -4.66
CA ASP A 308 1.71 10.92 -5.90
C ASP A 308 2.45 12.26 -5.78
N ASN A 309 2.92 12.59 -4.56
CA ASN A 309 3.73 13.78 -4.26
C ASN A 309 2.99 15.11 -4.53
N ASP A 310 1.70 15.13 -4.31
CA ASP A 310 0.90 16.35 -4.47
C ASP A 310 0.89 17.26 -3.23
N GLY A 311 1.45 16.74 -2.11
CA GLY A 311 1.57 17.47 -0.84
C GLY A 311 0.41 17.23 0.12
N ILE A 312 -0.44 16.27 -0.14
CA ILE A 312 -1.48 15.75 0.75
C ILE A 312 -1.04 14.36 1.22
N HIS A 313 -1.15 14.08 2.50
CA HIS A 313 -0.79 12.73 3.00
C HIS A 313 -1.81 11.67 2.57
N ASP A 314 -1.35 10.50 2.21
CA ASP A 314 -2.16 9.35 1.82
C ASP A 314 -3.21 8.97 2.88
N VAL A 315 -2.87 9.08 4.17
CA VAL A 315 -3.84 8.90 5.27
C VAL A 315 -5.07 9.80 5.16
N ILE A 316 -4.94 10.99 4.58
CA ILE A 316 -6.05 11.93 4.38
C ILE A 316 -6.85 11.50 3.16
N GLU A 317 -6.19 11.21 2.08
CA GLU A 317 -6.79 10.80 0.81
C GLU A 317 -7.40 9.40 0.88
N GLY A 318 -6.79 8.49 1.62
CA GLY A 318 -7.36 7.19 1.97
C GLY A 318 -8.65 7.28 2.78
N GLY A 319 -8.88 8.43 3.45
CA GLY A 319 -10.12 8.71 4.19
C GLY A 319 -10.00 8.58 5.71
N ASP A 320 -8.82 8.29 6.24
CA ASP A 320 -8.57 8.08 7.68
C ASP A 320 -7.85 9.25 8.39
N GLY A 321 -7.72 10.40 7.75
CA GLY A 321 -7.11 11.59 8.32
C GLY A 321 -7.65 12.05 9.70
N ASP A 322 -8.90 11.65 10.08
CA ASP A 322 -9.42 11.88 11.45
C ASP A 322 -8.74 10.99 12.51
N LEU A 323 -8.09 9.90 12.12
CA LEU A 323 -7.37 8.97 13.00
C LEU A 323 -5.95 9.48 13.28
N ASP A 324 -5.29 10.07 12.34
CA ASP A 324 -4.02 10.79 12.54
C ASP A 324 -4.29 12.10 13.30
N THR A 325 -4.24 12.03 14.63
CA THR A 325 -4.55 13.19 15.49
C THR A 325 -3.38 14.12 15.73
N ASN A 326 -2.22 13.72 15.31
CA ASN A 326 -0.99 14.47 15.47
C ASN A 326 -0.50 15.11 14.15
N ASN A 327 -1.10 14.72 13.04
CA ASN A 327 -0.79 15.15 11.67
C ASN A 327 0.69 14.92 11.30
N ASP A 328 1.17 13.67 11.46
CA ASP A 328 2.48 13.25 10.97
C ASP A 328 2.41 12.20 9.85
N GLY A 329 1.21 12.03 9.26
CA GLY A 329 0.95 11.16 8.11
C GLY A 329 0.72 9.69 8.47
N VAL A 330 0.94 9.30 9.71
CA VAL A 330 0.82 7.90 10.17
C VAL A 330 -0.21 7.73 11.28
N ILE A 331 -0.79 6.55 11.41
CA ILE A 331 -1.72 6.19 12.48
C ILE A 331 -1.01 5.25 13.46
N ASP A 332 -0.47 5.77 14.57
CA ASP A 332 0.35 4.99 15.49
C ASP A 332 0.00 5.19 16.99
N ASP A 333 0.82 4.61 17.89
CA ASP A 333 0.63 4.70 19.34
C ASP A 333 0.73 6.13 19.91
N LYS A 334 1.05 7.12 19.09
CA LYS A 334 1.07 8.54 19.48
C LYS A 334 -0.30 9.18 19.27
N ASP A 335 -1.20 8.55 18.51
CA ASP A 335 -2.53 9.06 18.22
C ASP A 335 -3.58 8.75 19.29
N ASP A 336 -4.56 9.65 19.43
CA ASP A 336 -5.60 9.53 20.46
C ASP A 336 -6.70 8.54 20.01
N GLY A 337 -6.50 7.26 20.13
CA GLY A 337 -7.51 6.25 19.80
C GLY A 337 -6.94 4.97 19.23
N TYR A 338 -5.71 5.04 18.75
CA TYR A 338 -5.00 3.91 18.14
C TYR A 338 -5.22 2.59 18.87
N SER A 339 -5.52 1.56 18.12
CA SER A 339 -5.75 0.20 18.60
C SER A 339 -5.54 -0.81 17.49
N ASP A 340 -4.55 -1.62 17.61
CA ASP A 340 -4.33 -2.85 16.87
C ASP A 340 -4.55 -4.02 17.85
N GLU A 341 -5.74 -4.69 17.84
CA GLU A 341 -6.10 -5.77 18.79
C GLU A 341 -5.71 -7.15 18.28
N ASP A 342 -5.61 -7.38 17.00
CA ASP A 342 -5.25 -8.65 16.36
C ASP A 342 -3.76 -8.72 15.98
N GLY A 343 -3.09 -7.60 15.84
CA GLY A 343 -1.65 -7.52 15.69
C GLY A 343 -1.20 -7.76 14.25
N ASP A 344 -1.95 -7.23 13.29
CA ASP A 344 -1.67 -7.37 11.86
C ASP A 344 -0.90 -6.19 11.25
N GLY A 345 -0.67 -5.14 12.04
CA GLY A 345 0.07 -3.94 11.66
C GLY A 345 -0.82 -2.70 11.60
N MET A 346 -2.03 -2.80 11.11
CA MET A 346 -2.97 -1.70 10.91
C MET A 346 -3.82 -1.33 12.14
N ASP A 347 -4.34 -0.10 12.24
CA ASP A 347 -5.32 0.28 13.29
C ASP A 347 -6.70 -0.33 13.04
N ASP A 348 -7.30 -1.00 14.04
CA ASP A 348 -8.64 -1.65 13.98
C ASP A 348 -9.74 -0.74 13.37
N SER A 349 -9.56 0.57 13.32
CA SER A 349 -10.56 1.51 12.79
C SER A 349 -10.29 1.88 11.34
N ALA A 350 -9.05 1.89 10.92
CA ALA A 350 -8.66 2.10 9.53
C ALA A 350 -9.07 0.92 8.66
N GLU A 351 -8.91 -0.33 9.13
CA GLU A 351 -9.37 -1.55 8.44
C GLU A 351 -10.82 -1.52 7.90
N GLU A 352 -11.69 -0.70 8.46
CA GLU A 352 -13.09 -0.59 8.02
C GLU A 352 -13.29 0.46 6.92
N THR A 353 -12.25 1.23 6.56
CA THR A 353 -12.30 2.34 5.60
C THR A 353 -11.68 1.87 4.27
N PRO A 354 -12.42 1.81 3.19
CA PRO A 354 -11.82 1.56 1.88
C PRO A 354 -11.14 2.84 1.39
N ALA A 355 -10.02 2.73 0.69
CA ALA A 355 -9.39 3.87 0.04
C ALA A 355 -10.39 4.66 -0.82
N THR A 356 -10.30 5.98 -0.79
CA THR A 356 -11.21 6.86 -1.52
C THR A 356 -10.85 6.86 -3.02
N ASP A 357 -11.84 6.99 -3.88
CA ASP A 357 -11.75 7.12 -5.34
C ASP A 357 -12.90 8.07 -5.69
N THR A 358 -12.60 9.39 -5.62
CA THR A 358 -13.61 10.45 -5.63
C THR A 358 -14.36 10.52 -6.95
N ASP A 359 -13.67 10.54 -8.06
CA ASP A 359 -14.26 10.59 -9.41
C ASP A 359 -14.74 9.22 -9.93
N ASN A 360 -14.35 8.12 -9.27
CA ASN A 360 -14.66 6.72 -9.61
C ASN A 360 -14.09 6.26 -10.96
N ASP A 361 -12.93 6.73 -11.36
CA ASP A 361 -12.24 6.28 -12.57
C ASP A 361 -11.49 4.95 -12.35
N GLY A 362 -11.25 4.57 -11.10
CA GLY A 362 -10.61 3.34 -10.64
C GLY A 362 -9.16 3.53 -10.21
N ARG A 363 -8.76 4.77 -10.02
CA ARG A 363 -7.52 5.20 -9.40
C ARG A 363 -7.91 5.78 -8.03
N PRO A 364 -7.33 5.34 -6.92
CA PRO A 364 -7.59 5.97 -5.63
C PRO A 364 -6.99 7.37 -5.55
N ASP A 365 -7.57 8.23 -4.73
CA ASP A 365 -7.15 9.63 -4.58
C ASP A 365 -5.65 9.74 -4.26
N PHE A 366 -5.10 8.88 -3.39
CA PHE A 366 -3.67 8.87 -3.02
C PHE A 366 -2.69 8.55 -4.17
N GLN A 367 -3.17 8.24 -5.33
CA GLN A 367 -2.38 7.99 -6.56
C GLN A 367 -2.82 8.90 -7.71
N ASP A 368 -3.65 9.91 -7.44
CA ASP A 368 -4.32 10.74 -8.43
C ASP A 368 -4.07 12.21 -8.18
N ILE A 369 -3.44 12.91 -9.09
CA ILE A 369 -3.09 14.33 -8.93
C ILE A 369 -4.23 15.31 -9.25
N ASP A 370 -5.43 14.80 -9.55
CA ASP A 370 -6.66 15.55 -9.85
C ASP A 370 -7.86 14.67 -9.42
N SER A 371 -7.99 14.44 -8.10
CA SER A 371 -8.89 13.43 -7.49
C SER A 371 -10.36 13.57 -7.85
N ASP A 372 -10.86 14.77 -8.10
CA ASP A 372 -12.24 15.01 -8.51
C ASP A 372 -12.39 15.25 -10.03
N ASN A 373 -11.26 15.26 -10.76
CA ASN A 373 -11.20 15.40 -12.23
C ASN A 373 -11.81 16.72 -12.76
N ASP A 374 -11.68 17.80 -11.98
CA ASP A 374 -12.17 19.12 -12.40
C ASP A 374 -11.16 19.91 -13.24
N GLY A 375 -9.93 19.41 -13.35
CA GLY A 375 -8.84 20.00 -14.13
C GLY A 375 -8.00 21.01 -13.36
N ILE A 376 -8.07 21.00 -12.03
CA ILE A 376 -7.18 21.70 -11.11
C ILE A 376 -6.38 20.63 -10.36
N PHE A 377 -5.09 20.81 -10.24
CA PHE A 377 -4.24 19.86 -9.51
C PHE A 377 -4.50 19.88 -8.00
N ASP A 378 -4.55 18.73 -7.36
CA ASP A 378 -4.71 18.57 -5.92
C ASP A 378 -3.67 19.35 -5.11
N VAL A 379 -2.42 19.43 -5.58
CA VAL A 379 -1.37 20.29 -4.98
C VAL A 379 -1.79 21.74 -4.85
N VAL A 380 -2.61 22.23 -5.78
CA VAL A 380 -3.11 23.63 -5.75
C VAL A 380 -4.25 23.75 -4.75
N GLU A 381 -5.17 22.83 -4.77
CA GLU A 381 -6.35 22.79 -3.92
C GLU A 381 -6.01 22.39 -2.48
N GLY A 382 -5.07 21.47 -2.29
CA GLY A 382 -4.50 21.12 -1.00
C GLY A 382 -3.80 22.28 -0.30
N GLY A 383 -3.38 23.30 -1.08
CA GLY A 383 -2.81 24.54 -0.55
C GLY A 383 -1.30 24.71 -0.74
N ASP A 384 -0.63 23.76 -1.37
CA ASP A 384 0.83 23.74 -1.59
C ASP A 384 1.29 24.08 -3.01
N GLY A 385 0.40 24.56 -3.87
CA GLY A 385 0.70 24.96 -5.24
C GLY A 385 1.85 25.97 -5.43
N ASP A 386 2.29 26.67 -4.37
CA ASP A 386 3.50 27.51 -4.39
C ASP A 386 4.79 26.68 -4.35
N LEU A 387 4.73 25.42 -3.93
CA LEU A 387 5.86 24.48 -3.86
C LEU A 387 6.08 23.79 -5.22
N ASP A 388 5.04 23.44 -5.92
CA ASP A 388 5.13 23.01 -7.32
C ASP A 388 5.55 24.21 -8.21
N THR A 389 6.83 24.36 -8.41
CA THR A 389 7.39 25.52 -9.17
C THR A 389 7.49 25.27 -10.66
N ASN A 390 7.24 24.07 -11.08
CA ASN A 390 7.31 23.66 -12.48
C ASN A 390 5.92 23.49 -13.10
N GLY A 391 4.87 23.30 -12.29
CA GLY A 391 3.47 23.22 -12.68
C GLY A 391 3.13 21.90 -13.36
N ASP A 392 3.57 20.78 -12.78
CA ASP A 392 3.24 19.44 -13.26
C ASP A 392 2.41 18.62 -12.26
N GLY A 393 1.90 19.28 -11.22
CA GLY A 393 0.99 18.68 -10.24
C GLY A 393 1.67 18.02 -9.06
N VAL A 394 2.97 17.78 -9.11
CA VAL A 394 3.74 17.09 -8.08
C VAL A 394 4.81 17.97 -7.45
N ILE A 395 5.21 17.68 -6.21
CA ILE A 395 6.29 18.39 -5.51
C ILE A 395 7.51 17.46 -5.44
N ASP A 396 8.47 17.59 -6.36
CA ASP A 396 9.60 16.67 -6.51
C ASP A 396 10.98 17.34 -6.60
N GLU A 397 12.05 16.54 -6.88
CA GLU A 397 13.43 17.04 -7.05
C GLU A 397 13.61 18.06 -8.20
N ASN A 398 12.63 18.21 -9.08
CA ASN A 398 12.62 19.18 -10.16
C ASN A 398 12.17 20.56 -9.67
N ASP A 399 11.50 20.63 -8.53
CA ASP A 399 11.05 21.86 -7.94
C ASP A 399 12.10 22.63 -7.17
N THR A 400 11.90 23.94 -7.13
CA THR A 400 12.88 24.81 -6.52
C THR A 400 12.67 24.93 -5.01
N GLY A 401 13.26 24.07 -4.27
CA GLY A 401 13.15 24.11 -2.81
C GLY A 401 12.94 22.75 -2.19
N PHE A 402 12.44 21.81 -2.98
CA PHE A 402 12.18 20.45 -2.53
C PHE A 402 13.24 19.92 -1.54
N THR A 403 12.80 19.42 -0.42
CA THR A 403 13.62 18.75 0.58
C THR A 403 12.79 17.70 1.31
N ASP A 404 13.16 16.47 1.19
CA ASP A 404 12.75 15.37 2.01
C ASP A 404 13.96 14.91 2.85
N VAL A 405 13.93 15.08 4.15
CA VAL A 405 15.07 14.84 5.06
C VAL A 405 14.94 13.55 5.83
N ASP A 406 13.77 13.13 6.16
CA ASP A 406 13.45 11.88 6.86
C ASP A 406 13.21 10.72 5.89
N GLY A 407 12.87 10.97 4.67
CA GLY A 407 12.78 9.98 3.61
C GLY A 407 11.46 9.21 3.65
N ASP A 408 10.38 9.95 3.90
CA ASP A 408 9.02 9.43 4.03
C ASP A 408 8.17 9.65 2.76
N GLY A 409 8.79 10.18 1.69
CA GLY A 409 8.16 10.45 0.41
C GLY A 409 7.79 11.93 0.24
N MET A 410 7.30 12.59 1.25
CA MET A 410 6.77 13.95 1.21
C MET A 410 7.84 15.07 1.35
N ASP A 411 7.59 16.27 0.84
CA ASP A 411 8.46 17.44 1.05
C ASP A 411 8.32 18.03 2.47
N ASP A 412 9.44 18.24 3.20
CA ASP A 412 9.50 18.78 4.57
C ASP A 412 8.66 20.07 4.80
N ASP A 413 8.38 20.86 3.75
CA ASP A 413 7.65 22.12 3.83
C ASP A 413 6.13 21.91 3.60
N SER A 414 5.68 20.85 2.91
CA SER A 414 4.27 20.46 2.72
C SER A 414 3.68 19.72 3.91
N GLU A 415 4.43 18.84 4.60
CA GLU A 415 3.98 18.01 5.75
C GLU A 415 3.10 18.71 6.80
N THR A 416 3.16 20.00 6.91
CA THR A 416 2.43 20.77 7.94
C THR A 416 1.36 21.69 7.38
N THR A 417 1.12 21.65 6.09
CA THR A 417 0.05 22.39 5.44
C THR A 417 -1.27 21.67 5.70
N PRO A 418 -2.24 22.30 6.34
CA PRO A 418 -3.54 21.68 6.47
C PRO A 418 -4.25 21.74 5.13
N VAL A 419 -4.83 20.65 4.71
CA VAL A 419 -5.69 20.60 3.52
C VAL A 419 -6.80 21.63 3.63
N THR A 420 -7.11 22.31 2.53
CA THR A 420 -8.11 23.35 2.47
C THR A 420 -9.52 22.76 2.34
N ASP A 421 -10.50 23.49 2.88
CA ASP A 421 -11.94 23.25 2.82
C ASP A 421 -12.53 24.67 2.87
N SER A 422 -12.68 25.27 1.68
CA SER A 422 -12.88 26.73 1.54
C SER A 422 -14.26 27.19 1.94
N ASP A 423 -15.26 26.35 1.79
CA ASP A 423 -16.64 26.67 2.19
C ASP A 423 -17.03 26.11 3.58
N GLU A 424 -16.15 25.30 4.21
CA GLU A 424 -16.33 24.66 5.53
C GLU A 424 -17.50 23.64 5.57
N ASP A 425 -17.83 22.99 4.47
CA ASP A 425 -18.91 22.01 4.42
C ASP A 425 -18.46 20.60 4.88
N GLY A 426 -17.17 20.33 4.82
CA GLY A 426 -16.50 19.11 5.27
C GLY A 426 -15.99 18.21 4.14
N THR A 427 -16.14 18.64 2.90
CA THR A 427 -15.46 18.09 1.72
C THR A 427 -14.21 18.97 1.50
N PRO A 428 -13.01 18.42 1.39
CA PRO A 428 -11.85 19.21 1.04
C PRO A 428 -11.91 19.70 -0.42
N ASP A 429 -11.27 20.83 -0.72
CA ASP A 429 -11.32 21.42 -2.06
C ASP A 429 -10.91 20.44 -3.16
N TYR A 430 -9.89 19.58 -2.95
CA TYR A 430 -9.42 18.58 -3.91
C TYR A 430 -10.41 17.41 -4.19
N GLN A 431 -11.53 17.37 -3.48
CA GLN A 431 -12.61 16.39 -3.65
C GLN A 431 -13.95 17.06 -3.95
N ASP A 432 -13.95 18.38 -4.18
CA ASP A 432 -15.15 19.21 -4.27
C ASP A 432 -15.20 19.94 -5.60
N ILE A 433 -16.14 19.61 -6.46
CA ILE A 433 -16.29 20.22 -7.80
C ILE A 433 -16.92 21.62 -7.80
N ASP A 434 -17.16 22.22 -6.62
CA ASP A 434 -17.71 23.58 -6.39
C ASP A 434 -17.18 24.09 -5.04
N SER A 435 -15.84 24.23 -4.93
CA SER A 435 -15.07 24.48 -3.70
C SER A 435 -15.52 25.69 -2.87
N ASP A 436 -16.14 26.68 -3.48
CA ASP A 436 -16.68 27.85 -2.76
C ASP A 436 -18.20 27.82 -2.61
N ASN A 437 -18.87 26.79 -3.19
CA ASN A 437 -20.31 26.55 -3.11
C ASN A 437 -21.16 27.70 -3.72
N ASP A 438 -20.66 28.34 -4.75
CA ASP A 438 -21.40 29.43 -5.42
C ASP A 438 -22.33 28.93 -6.54
N GLY A 439 -22.27 27.63 -6.86
CA GLY A 439 -23.12 26.97 -7.85
C GLY A 439 -22.56 27.04 -9.26
N ILE A 440 -21.29 27.30 -9.42
CA ILE A 440 -20.53 27.20 -10.67
C ILE A 440 -19.46 26.12 -10.47
N PHE A 441 -19.28 25.27 -11.41
CA PHE A 441 -18.25 24.22 -11.32
C PHE A 441 -16.83 24.77 -11.37
N ASP A 442 -15.93 24.27 -10.57
CA ASP A 442 -14.52 24.64 -10.54
C ASP A 442 -13.84 24.45 -11.90
N VAL A 443 -14.19 23.40 -12.67
CA VAL A 443 -13.73 23.22 -14.04
C VAL A 443 -14.02 24.42 -14.95
N GLU A 444 -15.15 25.12 -14.79
CA GLU A 444 -15.50 26.31 -15.56
C GLU A 444 -14.66 27.52 -15.09
N GLU A 445 -14.49 27.67 -13.80
CA GLU A 445 -13.77 28.78 -13.17
C GLU A 445 -12.25 28.58 -13.24
N GLY A 446 -11.76 27.38 -13.05
CA GLY A 446 -10.37 26.98 -13.27
C GLY A 446 -9.91 27.23 -14.70
N GLY A 447 -10.84 27.06 -15.66
CA GLY A 447 -10.58 27.46 -17.04
C GLY A 447 -10.71 26.40 -18.09
N ASP A 448 -11.03 25.18 -17.70
CA ASP A 448 -11.10 24.03 -18.56
C ASP A 448 -12.53 23.56 -18.90
N GLY A 449 -13.54 24.34 -18.58
CA GLY A 449 -14.93 24.09 -18.91
C GLY A 449 -15.23 23.77 -20.38
N ASP A 450 -14.35 24.12 -21.35
CA ASP A 450 -14.45 23.66 -22.74
C ASP A 450 -14.13 22.16 -22.90
N LEU A 451 -13.46 21.52 -21.92
CA LEU A 451 -13.12 20.11 -21.89
C LEU A 451 -14.26 19.28 -21.31
N ASP A 452 -14.93 19.75 -20.29
CA ASP A 452 -16.19 19.17 -19.83
C ASP A 452 -17.29 19.38 -20.87
N THR A 453 -17.44 18.41 -21.77
CA THR A 453 -18.38 18.52 -22.89
C THR A 453 -19.78 18.01 -22.56
N ASN A 454 -19.92 17.38 -21.42
CA ASN A 454 -21.19 16.83 -20.95
C ASN A 454 -21.85 17.71 -19.88
N GLY A 455 -21.10 18.56 -19.23
CA GLY A 455 -21.55 19.57 -18.24
C GLY A 455 -21.94 18.93 -16.92
N ASP A 456 -21.08 18.04 -16.40
CA ASP A 456 -21.28 17.42 -15.08
C ASP A 456 -20.19 17.80 -14.07
N GLY A 457 -19.34 18.76 -14.40
CA GLY A 457 -18.32 19.31 -13.53
C GLY A 457 -16.98 18.61 -13.58
N VAL A 458 -16.88 17.45 -14.20
CA VAL A 458 -15.66 16.64 -14.26
C VAL A 458 -15.19 16.45 -15.71
N ILE A 459 -13.89 16.19 -15.90
CA ILE A 459 -13.29 15.89 -17.20
C ILE A 459 -12.95 14.41 -17.26
N ASP A 460 -13.82 13.56 -17.84
CA ASP A 460 -13.67 12.11 -17.78
C ASP A 460 -13.81 11.41 -19.14
N GLU A 461 -13.82 10.06 -19.17
CA GLU A 461 -14.01 9.24 -20.38
C GLU A 461 -15.35 9.48 -21.10
N ASN A 462 -16.30 10.16 -20.49
CA ASN A 462 -17.57 10.50 -21.10
C ASN A 462 -17.48 11.77 -21.95
N ASP A 463 -16.40 12.54 -21.80
CA ASP A 463 -16.18 13.77 -22.56
C ASP A 463 -15.57 13.55 -23.94
N GLU A 464 -15.91 14.44 -24.89
CA GLU A 464 -15.44 14.31 -26.27
C GLU A 464 -14.01 14.85 -26.43
N GLY A 465 -13.02 14.08 -26.13
CA GLY A 465 -11.63 14.46 -26.33
C GLY A 465 -10.71 13.94 -25.25
N TYR A 466 -11.28 13.55 -24.12
CA TYR A 466 -10.53 13.05 -22.97
C TYR A 466 -9.36 12.13 -23.35
N THR A 467 -8.20 12.42 -22.85
CA THR A 467 -6.99 11.61 -22.97
C THR A 467 -6.08 11.83 -21.77
N ASP A 468 -5.77 10.80 -21.07
CA ASP A 468 -4.73 10.67 -20.08
C ASP A 468 -3.72 9.66 -20.62
N GLU A 469 -2.57 10.11 -21.18
CA GLU A 469 -1.57 9.26 -21.84
C GLU A 469 -0.47 8.77 -20.88
N ASP A 470 -0.23 9.46 -19.78
CA ASP A 470 0.77 9.13 -18.75
C ASP A 470 0.17 8.48 -17.50
N ASN A 471 -1.15 8.52 -17.41
CA ASN A 471 -1.89 7.87 -16.34
C ASN A 471 -1.59 8.49 -14.96
N ASP A 472 -1.67 9.80 -14.87
CA ASP A 472 -1.49 10.54 -13.63
C ASP A 472 -2.81 10.96 -12.97
N GLY A 473 -3.95 10.68 -13.61
CA GLY A 473 -5.30 11.03 -13.16
C GLY A 473 -5.91 12.15 -13.97
N MET A 474 -5.16 13.14 -14.37
CA MET A 474 -5.64 14.34 -15.08
C MET A 474 -5.71 14.19 -16.61
N ASP A 475 -6.57 14.96 -17.30
CA ASP A 475 -6.61 15.00 -18.78
C ASP A 475 -5.41 15.77 -19.37
N ASP A 476 -4.66 15.17 -20.33
CA ASP A 476 -3.47 15.75 -21.02
C ASP A 476 -3.67 17.19 -21.53
N ASP A 477 -4.90 17.63 -21.84
CA ASP A 477 -5.22 18.95 -22.34
C ASP A 477 -5.55 19.95 -21.19
N ALA A 478 -5.87 19.47 -19.99
CA ALA A 478 -6.07 20.26 -18.78
C ALA A 478 -4.75 20.66 -18.08
N GLU A 479 -3.79 19.74 -17.94
CA GLU A 479 -2.48 19.93 -17.31
C GLU A 479 -1.75 21.26 -17.58
N PRO A 480 -1.77 21.84 -18.80
CA PRO A 480 -1.07 23.09 -19.05
C PRO A 480 -1.87 24.35 -18.74
N THR A 481 -3.02 24.22 -18.16
CA THR A 481 -3.90 25.38 -17.89
C THR A 481 -3.55 26.01 -16.57
N ASP A 482 -3.16 27.29 -16.58
CA ASP A 482 -2.97 28.06 -15.35
C ASP A 482 -4.37 28.37 -14.77
N VAL A 483 -4.61 28.08 -13.50
CA VAL A 483 -5.83 28.44 -12.78
C VAL A 483 -6.08 29.94 -12.90
N LYS A 484 -7.33 30.32 -13.14
CA LYS A 484 -7.70 31.72 -13.36
C LYS A 484 -7.82 32.52 -12.07
N ASP A 485 -7.56 33.81 -12.18
CA ASP A 485 -7.74 34.86 -11.19
C ASP A 485 -8.08 36.11 -12.00
N TYR A 486 -9.38 36.33 -12.27
CA TYR A 486 -9.83 37.30 -13.25
C TYR A 486 -9.56 38.74 -12.85
N ASP A 487 -9.82 39.10 -11.61
CA ASP A 487 -9.59 40.45 -11.08
C ASP A 487 -8.14 40.70 -10.63
N GLY A 488 -7.37 39.63 -10.33
CA GLY A 488 -5.95 39.66 -9.99
C GLY A 488 -5.67 39.98 -8.52
N ASP A 489 -6.56 39.63 -7.63
CA ASP A 489 -6.42 39.89 -6.21
C ASP A 489 -5.66 38.79 -5.45
N GLN A 490 -5.43 37.66 -6.06
CA GLN A 490 -4.71 36.44 -5.63
C GLN A 490 -5.60 35.39 -4.95
N ILE A 491 -6.90 35.50 -5.04
CA ILE A 491 -7.85 34.44 -4.83
C ILE A 491 -8.18 33.90 -6.23
N PRO A 492 -8.02 32.61 -6.50
CA PRO A 492 -8.48 32.06 -7.79
C PRO A 492 -10.00 32.12 -7.93
N ASP A 493 -10.49 32.22 -9.17
CA ASP A 493 -11.93 32.33 -9.44
C ASP A 493 -12.75 31.21 -8.74
N TYR A 494 -12.26 29.97 -8.70
CA TYR A 494 -12.95 28.83 -8.07
C TYR A 494 -13.05 28.90 -6.52
N LEU A 495 -12.41 29.88 -5.91
CA LEU A 495 -12.46 30.14 -4.45
C LEU A 495 -13.03 31.53 -4.14
N ASP A 496 -13.48 32.27 -5.16
CA ASP A 496 -13.86 33.67 -5.07
C ASP A 496 -15.34 33.86 -5.41
N ILE A 497 -16.17 34.16 -4.43
CA ILE A 497 -17.62 34.34 -4.60
C ILE A 497 -18.04 35.63 -5.33
N ASP A 498 -17.07 36.40 -5.84
CA ASP A 498 -17.24 37.64 -6.64
C ASP A 498 -16.04 37.80 -7.59
N SER A 499 -15.83 36.85 -8.51
CA SER A 499 -14.63 36.66 -9.36
C SER A 499 -14.20 37.90 -10.15
N ASP A 500 -15.11 38.80 -10.49
CA ASP A 500 -14.77 40.04 -11.17
C ASP A 500 -14.76 41.27 -10.24
N ASN A 501 -15.05 41.06 -8.95
CA ASN A 501 -15.04 42.06 -7.88
C ASN A 501 -15.95 43.27 -8.18
N ASP A 502 -17.09 43.04 -8.82
CA ASP A 502 -18.04 44.11 -9.14
C ASP A 502 -19.10 44.34 -8.05
N GLY A 503 -19.10 43.45 -7.02
CA GLY A 503 -19.98 43.52 -5.85
C GLY A 503 -21.33 42.83 -6.06
N ILE A 504 -21.40 41.91 -7.00
CA ILE A 504 -22.51 40.97 -7.19
C ILE A 504 -21.94 39.58 -7.01
N PHE A 505 -22.60 38.79 -6.22
CA PHE A 505 -22.17 37.40 -6.02
C PHE A 505 -22.25 36.57 -7.32
N ASP A 506 -21.28 35.72 -7.55
CA ASP A 506 -21.21 34.82 -8.69
C ASP A 506 -22.43 33.88 -8.76
N VAL A 507 -22.94 33.39 -7.64
CA VAL A 507 -24.19 32.63 -7.57
C VAL A 507 -25.40 33.36 -8.21
N GLU A 508 -25.48 34.69 -8.09
CA GLU A 508 -26.53 35.51 -8.72
C GLU A 508 -26.27 35.64 -10.23
N GLU A 509 -25.03 35.80 -10.64
CA GLU A 509 -24.61 35.97 -12.03
C GLU A 509 -24.51 34.61 -12.77
N GLY A 510 -24.13 33.57 -12.08
CA GLY A 510 -24.18 32.18 -12.52
C GLY A 510 -25.61 31.69 -12.79
N GLY A 511 -26.58 32.30 -12.11
CA GLY A 511 -27.99 32.04 -12.37
C GLY A 511 -28.73 31.32 -11.26
N ASP A 512 -28.06 30.96 -10.17
CA ASP A 512 -28.60 30.17 -9.06
C ASP A 512 -28.91 30.96 -7.79
N GLY A 513 -28.87 32.29 -7.84
CA GLY A 513 -29.23 33.18 -6.75
C GLY A 513 -30.61 32.95 -6.08
N ASP A 514 -31.55 32.21 -6.71
CA ASP A 514 -32.78 31.74 -6.08
C ASP A 514 -32.54 30.60 -5.08
N SER A 515 -31.40 29.88 -5.18
CA SER A 515 -30.95 28.79 -4.28
C SER A 515 -30.26 29.35 -3.05
N ASP A 516 -29.46 30.39 -3.17
CA ASP A 516 -28.95 31.16 -2.02
C ASP A 516 -30.09 31.89 -1.32
N THR A 517 -30.70 31.26 -0.36
CA THR A 517 -31.89 31.80 0.34
C THR A 517 -31.52 32.68 1.53
N ASN A 518 -30.29 32.62 1.94
CA ASN A 518 -29.78 33.39 3.06
C ASN A 518 -29.06 34.70 2.59
N GLY A 519 -28.56 34.71 1.37
CA GLY A 519 -27.94 35.87 0.72
C GLY A 519 -26.49 36.09 1.16
N ASP A 520 -25.71 35.03 1.27
CA ASP A 520 -24.28 35.10 1.62
C ASP A 520 -23.32 34.68 0.49
N GLY A 521 -23.87 34.49 -0.71
CA GLY A 521 -23.11 34.21 -1.91
C GLY A 521 -22.88 32.71 -2.17
N ARG A 522 -23.31 31.84 -1.28
CA ARG A 522 -23.10 30.39 -1.33
C ARG A 522 -24.42 29.63 -1.35
N VAL A 523 -24.40 28.44 -1.90
CA VAL A 523 -25.55 27.52 -1.87
C VAL A 523 -25.18 26.32 -1.00
N ASP A 524 -25.41 26.40 0.29
CA ASP A 524 -24.94 25.43 1.26
C ASP A 524 -26.06 24.86 2.19
N SER A 525 -25.64 24.07 3.16
CA SER A 525 -26.55 23.46 4.15
C SER A 525 -27.33 24.48 4.98
N SER A 526 -27.00 25.77 4.95
CA SER A 526 -27.70 26.88 5.61
C SER A 526 -28.93 27.33 4.82
N ASP A 527 -29.03 26.94 3.54
CA ASP A 527 -30.13 27.35 2.66
C ASP A 527 -31.35 26.46 2.70
N GLU A 528 -32.53 27.05 2.41
CA GLU A 528 -33.79 26.30 2.45
C GLU A 528 -34.01 25.50 1.16
N GLY A 529 -33.47 24.33 1.05
CA GLY A 529 -33.67 23.48 -0.11
C GLY A 529 -32.45 22.64 -0.45
N TYR A 530 -31.29 23.07 -0.01
CA TYR A 530 -30.01 22.41 -0.24
C TYR A 530 -30.10 20.88 -0.14
N THR A 531 -29.59 20.20 -1.11
CA THR A 531 -29.45 18.73 -1.14
C THR A 531 -28.26 18.38 -2.03
N ASP A 532 -27.30 17.76 -1.47
CA ASP A 532 -26.22 17.08 -2.13
C ASP A 532 -26.38 15.58 -1.83
N LEU A 533 -26.67 14.78 -2.83
CA LEU A 533 -27.02 13.34 -2.69
C LEU A 533 -25.92 12.41 -3.15
N ASP A 534 -25.07 12.84 -4.01
CA ASP A 534 -23.91 12.14 -4.54
C ASP A 534 -22.61 12.50 -3.80
N SER A 535 -22.64 13.58 -3.04
CA SER A 535 -21.54 14.04 -2.20
C SER A 535 -20.34 14.49 -3.04
N ASP A 536 -20.62 15.32 -4.05
CA ASP A 536 -19.64 15.91 -4.94
C ASP A 536 -19.31 17.37 -4.59
N GLY A 537 -19.85 17.86 -3.46
CA GLY A 537 -19.68 19.24 -2.97
C GLY A 537 -20.81 20.16 -3.39
N MET A 538 -21.37 20.04 -4.56
CA MET A 538 -22.38 20.92 -5.14
C MET A 538 -23.84 20.56 -4.79
N ASP A 539 -24.80 21.53 -4.83
CA ASP A 539 -26.25 21.26 -4.63
C ASP A 539 -26.90 20.63 -5.86
N ASP A 540 -27.58 19.48 -5.75
CA ASP A 540 -28.27 18.72 -6.81
C ASP A 540 -29.16 19.60 -7.75
N ASP A 541 -29.64 20.76 -7.29
CA ASP A 541 -30.53 21.63 -8.07
C ASP A 541 -29.75 22.70 -8.87
N THR A 542 -28.48 22.98 -8.53
CA THR A 542 -27.59 23.92 -9.24
C THR A 542 -26.80 23.27 -10.38
N GLU A 543 -26.36 22.02 -10.24
CA GLU A 543 -25.57 21.25 -11.24
C GLU A 543 -25.99 21.38 -12.71
N ALA A 544 -27.23 21.70 -12.98
CA ALA A 544 -27.73 21.76 -14.35
C ALA A 544 -27.90 23.18 -14.89
N THR A 545 -27.39 24.16 -14.17
CA THR A 545 -27.49 25.58 -14.55
C THR A 545 -26.27 25.94 -15.38
N GLU A 546 -26.46 26.40 -16.60
CA GLU A 546 -25.36 26.94 -17.42
C GLU A 546 -25.15 28.40 -17.05
N ALA A 547 -23.95 28.81 -16.69
CA ALA A 547 -23.62 30.20 -16.42
C ALA A 547 -23.99 31.10 -17.60
N PRO A 548 -24.71 32.21 -17.39
CA PRO A 548 -25.15 33.08 -18.46
C PRO A 548 -23.99 33.92 -19.08
N ASP A 549 -23.99 34.10 -20.37
CA ASP A 549 -23.24 35.09 -21.13
C ASP A 549 -24.26 35.99 -21.83
N THR A 550 -24.60 37.11 -21.19
CA THR A 550 -25.75 37.96 -21.58
C THR A 550 -25.54 38.64 -22.93
N ASP A 551 -24.35 39.11 -23.22
CA ASP A 551 -24.02 39.80 -24.47
C ASP A 551 -23.45 38.90 -25.57
N ASN A 552 -23.05 37.65 -25.19
CA ASN A 552 -22.47 36.61 -26.02
C ASN A 552 -21.09 36.99 -26.60
N ASP A 553 -20.24 37.56 -25.79
CA ASP A 553 -18.87 37.89 -26.17
C ASP A 553 -17.85 36.82 -25.83
N GLY A 554 -18.24 35.83 -25.00
CA GLY A 554 -17.47 34.66 -24.63
C GLY A 554 -16.91 34.69 -23.21
N ASN A 555 -17.25 35.73 -22.44
CA ASN A 555 -17.05 35.76 -21.00
C ASN A 555 -18.42 35.49 -20.35
N PRO A 556 -18.54 34.60 -19.40
CA PRO A 556 -19.75 34.50 -18.58
C PRO A 556 -19.95 35.78 -17.73
N ASN A 557 -21.18 35.98 -17.24
CA ASN A 557 -21.49 37.22 -16.53
C ASN A 557 -20.61 37.39 -15.28
N TYR A 558 -20.34 36.36 -14.52
CA TYR A 558 -19.52 36.37 -13.32
C TYR A 558 -18.05 36.80 -13.57
N ASN A 559 -17.64 36.84 -14.84
CA ASN A 559 -16.32 37.30 -15.29
C ASN A 559 -16.43 38.48 -16.28
N ASP A 560 -17.47 39.34 -16.15
CA ASP A 560 -17.71 40.45 -17.07
C ASP A 560 -18.32 41.66 -16.37
N ILE A 561 -17.53 42.63 -16.00
CA ILE A 561 -17.92 43.87 -15.30
C ILE A 561 -18.93 44.82 -16.05
N ASP A 562 -19.46 44.43 -17.21
CA ASP A 562 -20.51 45.09 -18.00
C ASP A 562 -21.26 44.06 -18.81
N SER A 563 -21.89 43.05 -18.12
CA SER A 563 -22.49 41.83 -18.64
C SER A 563 -23.41 42.00 -19.85
N ASP A 564 -24.10 43.13 -20.00
CA ASP A 564 -24.94 43.44 -21.15
C ASP A 564 -24.27 44.34 -22.19
N ASN A 565 -23.04 44.78 -21.93
CA ASN A 565 -22.19 45.64 -22.76
C ASN A 565 -22.89 46.95 -23.17
N ASP A 566 -23.72 47.53 -22.30
CA ASP A 566 -24.41 48.79 -22.57
C ASP A 566 -23.57 50.03 -22.21
N GLY A 567 -22.45 49.78 -21.47
CA GLY A 567 -21.47 50.80 -21.04
C GLY A 567 -21.78 51.43 -19.69
N ILE A 568 -22.54 50.76 -18.86
CA ILE A 568 -22.67 50.99 -17.43
C ILE A 568 -22.07 49.72 -16.78
N HIS A 569 -21.23 49.84 -15.82
CA HIS A 569 -20.68 48.69 -15.12
C HIS A 569 -21.71 48.09 -14.17
N ASP A 570 -21.67 46.77 -13.98
CA ASP A 570 -22.61 46.04 -13.16
C ASP A 570 -22.59 46.48 -11.70
N VAL A 571 -21.45 46.88 -11.15
CA VAL A 571 -21.32 47.56 -9.84
C VAL A 571 -22.27 48.76 -9.67
N GLU A 572 -22.50 49.54 -10.74
CA GLU A 572 -23.45 50.69 -10.71
C GLU A 572 -24.90 50.20 -10.81
N GLU A 573 -25.15 49.12 -11.53
CA GLU A 573 -26.48 48.55 -11.72
C GLU A 573 -26.89 47.66 -10.54
N GLY A 574 -25.99 46.90 -9.97
CA GLY A 574 -26.14 46.11 -8.74
C GLY A 574 -26.48 46.99 -7.53
N GLY A 575 -25.84 48.13 -7.45
CA GLY A 575 -26.17 49.12 -6.43
C GLY A 575 -25.00 49.64 -5.63
N ASP A 576 -23.81 49.12 -5.82
CA ASP A 576 -22.60 49.38 -5.04
C ASP A 576 -21.61 50.36 -5.69
N GLY A 577 -21.99 50.99 -6.78
CA GLY A 577 -21.18 52.01 -7.45
C GLY A 577 -20.69 53.20 -6.56
N ASP A 578 -21.17 53.31 -5.32
CA ASP A 578 -20.60 54.25 -4.33
C ASP A 578 -19.31 53.68 -3.68
N LEU A 579 -19.07 52.36 -3.77
CA LEU A 579 -17.88 51.67 -3.27
C LEU A 579 -16.75 51.74 -4.32
N ASP A 580 -17.05 51.57 -5.60
CA ASP A 580 -16.10 51.88 -6.69
C ASP A 580 -15.77 53.37 -6.73
N THR A 581 -14.80 53.77 -5.96
CA THR A 581 -14.42 55.19 -5.82
C THR A 581 -13.49 55.68 -6.91
N ASN A 582 -12.92 54.79 -7.66
CA ASN A 582 -12.01 55.08 -8.77
C ASN A 582 -12.73 55.04 -10.13
N GLY A 583 -13.83 54.33 -10.26
CA GLY A 583 -14.73 54.24 -11.42
C GLY A 583 -14.17 53.37 -12.52
N ASP A 584 -13.59 52.25 -12.18
CA ASP A 584 -13.07 51.27 -13.14
C ASP A 584 -13.95 50.02 -13.26
N GLY A 585 -14.96 49.88 -12.44
CA GLY A 585 -15.97 48.86 -12.49
C GLY A 585 -15.80 47.76 -11.45
N VAL A 586 -14.71 47.74 -10.73
CA VAL A 586 -14.40 46.76 -9.68
C VAL A 586 -14.30 47.43 -8.32
N ILE A 587 -14.51 46.68 -7.25
CA ILE A 587 -14.35 47.13 -5.86
C ILE A 587 -13.12 46.40 -5.28
N ASP A 588 -11.98 47.10 -5.28
CA ASP A 588 -10.71 46.49 -4.92
C ASP A 588 -9.87 47.30 -3.93
N THR A 589 -8.66 46.81 -3.65
CA THR A 589 -7.69 47.52 -2.78
C THR A 589 -7.31 48.91 -3.27
N SER A 590 -7.67 49.31 -4.48
CA SER A 590 -7.47 50.66 -5.05
C SER A 590 -8.54 51.61 -4.62
N ASP A 591 -9.65 51.14 -4.08
CA ASP A 591 -10.77 51.97 -3.64
C ASP A 591 -10.66 52.45 -2.19
N ASP A 592 -11.27 53.62 -1.92
CA ASP A 592 -11.23 54.26 -0.62
C ASP A 592 -12.22 53.58 0.36
N GLY A 593 -11.85 52.51 1.00
CA GLY A 593 -12.68 51.87 2.01
C GLY A 593 -12.71 50.36 1.93
N PHE A 594 -12.23 49.80 0.84
CA PHE A 594 -12.17 48.37 0.63
C PHE A 594 -11.71 47.57 1.87
N SER A 595 -12.41 46.57 2.21
CA SER A 595 -12.13 45.66 3.32
C SER A 595 -12.80 44.32 3.06
N ASP A 596 -12.03 43.35 2.77
CA ASP A 596 -12.37 41.96 2.81
C ASP A 596 -11.75 41.34 4.09
N THR A 597 -12.56 40.90 5.02
CA THR A 597 -12.10 40.49 6.36
C THR A 597 -12.09 38.96 6.51
N ASP A 598 -12.92 38.25 5.82
CA ASP A 598 -13.07 36.79 5.81
C ASP A 598 -12.29 36.13 4.66
N GLY A 599 -11.94 36.87 3.63
CA GLY A 599 -11.06 36.41 2.56
C GLY A 599 -11.80 35.62 1.50
N ASP A 600 -13.06 35.97 1.26
CA ASP A 600 -13.96 35.27 0.33
C ASP A 600 -14.02 35.93 -1.06
N GLY A 601 -13.16 36.93 -1.30
CA GLY A 601 -13.07 37.68 -2.56
C GLY A 601 -13.86 38.98 -2.54
N MET A 602 -14.98 39.07 -1.89
CA MET A 602 -15.88 40.20 -1.90
C MET A 602 -15.58 41.26 -0.83
N ASP A 603 -15.97 42.56 -1.02
CA ASP A 603 -15.84 43.63 -0.01
C ASP A 603 -16.92 43.53 1.07
N ASP A 604 -16.56 43.55 2.38
CA ASP A 604 -17.45 43.46 3.56
C ASP A 604 -18.69 44.37 3.50
N ASP A 605 -18.65 45.49 2.78
CA ASP A 605 -19.75 46.46 2.68
C ASP A 605 -20.67 46.15 1.47
N SER A 606 -20.20 45.46 0.43
CA SER A 606 -20.99 45.02 -0.72
C SER A 606 -21.82 43.76 -0.40
N GLU A 607 -21.30 42.79 0.34
CA GLU A 607 -22.03 41.58 0.79
C GLU A 607 -23.43 41.86 1.37
N SER A 608 -23.63 42.99 1.93
CA SER A 608 -24.90 43.35 2.58
C SER A 608 -25.88 44.10 1.66
N THR A 609 -25.51 44.34 0.43
CA THR A 609 -26.32 45.11 -0.53
C THR A 609 -27.18 44.12 -1.34
N PRO A 610 -28.50 44.16 -1.24
CA PRO A 610 -29.33 43.31 -2.06
C PRO A 610 -29.31 43.76 -3.52
N VAL A 611 -29.01 42.88 -4.41
CA VAL A 611 -29.03 43.10 -5.87
C VAL A 611 -30.36 43.74 -6.29
N THR A 612 -30.28 44.78 -7.06
CA THR A 612 -31.48 45.47 -7.57
C THR A 612 -31.76 45.04 -9.00
N GLU A 613 -32.70 44.10 -9.21
CA GLU A 613 -33.17 43.73 -10.56
C GLU A 613 -33.47 44.96 -11.43
N THR A 614 -32.77 45.20 -12.51
CA THR A 614 -33.02 46.25 -13.50
C THR A 614 -33.82 45.80 -14.71
#